data_4f3ceebf38feac83d226452b85f6fe54
#
_entry.id   4f3ceebf38feac83d226452b85f6fe54
#
_cell.length_a   1.000
_cell.length_b   1.000
_cell.length_c   1.000
_cell.angle_alpha   90.00
_cell.angle_beta   90.00
_cell.angle_gamma   90.00
#
_symmetry.space_group_name_H-M   'P 1'
#
loop_
_entity.id
_entity.type
_entity.pdbx_description
1 polymer ?
#
loop_
_entity_poly.entity_id
_entity_poly.type
_entity_poly.pdbx_seq_one_letter_code
_entity_poly.pdbx_strand_id
1 'polypeptide(L)'
;MLLLIPACLYSVDVGEVAVIRNMGGSLAGHSEDAGFHWKTPWQSVIKYDTRNNLINFYKDTDYKYDGGSAVGKQVAVNDKSGASADIDVQVNYSLDPSAAEYLYSEYGKQQTFTQNYISNDLRSVAREQSGRFDTLTMLTNRGEYTKAVQDALAAKWKKIGLTVEQVSVQDVRYGEAITKKYTEAQAAEIDKQKALNEQQVAKTEAETKKIKAQGEADANAVLNESLTDNVLKQHYIDALSNADQLVVVPDGADTLVQTK
;
A
#
# COMPACT_ATOMS: atom_id res chain seq x y z
N MET A 1 -18.57 -6.52 62.11
CA MET A 1 -18.63 -7.51 61.00
C MET A 1 -19.08 -6.94 59.65
N LEU A 2 -19.22 -5.62 59.52
CA LEU A 2 -19.70 -4.97 58.29
C LEU A 2 -18.61 -4.41 57.35
N LEU A 3 -17.33 -4.46 57.77
CA LEU A 3 -16.21 -3.86 57.02
C LEU A 3 -15.51 -4.77 56.02
N LEU A 4 -15.90 -6.04 55.93
CA LEU A 4 -15.26 -7.04 55.03
C LEU A 4 -15.99 -7.20 53.67
N ILE A 5 -17.22 -6.70 53.54
CA ILE A 5 -18.02 -6.87 52.33
C ILE A 5 -17.38 -6.21 51.08
N PRO A 6 -16.84 -4.95 51.17
CA PRO A 6 -16.24 -4.32 49.99
C PRO A 6 -14.93 -5.01 49.53
N ALA A 7 -14.25 -5.76 50.42
CA ALA A 7 -13.05 -6.51 50.05
C ALA A 7 -13.33 -7.79 49.26
N CYS A 8 -14.59 -8.23 49.24
CA CYS A 8 -15.03 -9.46 48.57
C CYS A 8 -15.67 -9.24 47.18
N LEU A 9 -15.86 -7.98 46.80
CA LEU A 9 -16.47 -7.63 45.52
C LEU A 9 -15.41 -7.05 44.56
N TYR A 10 -15.54 -7.38 43.29
CA TYR A 10 -14.83 -6.74 42.18
C TYR A 10 -15.76 -6.59 41.00
N SER A 11 -15.50 -5.61 40.12
CA SER A 11 -16.22 -5.41 38.87
C SER A 11 -15.35 -5.79 37.70
N VAL A 12 -15.96 -6.33 36.66
CA VAL A 12 -15.38 -6.56 35.34
C VAL A 12 -16.13 -5.67 34.36
N ASP A 13 -15.43 -4.82 33.62
CA ASP A 13 -16.02 -3.96 32.63
C ASP A 13 -16.19 -4.69 31.29
N VAL A 14 -17.10 -4.21 30.44
CA VAL A 14 -17.28 -4.75 29.11
C VAL A 14 -15.95 -4.68 28.32
N GLY A 15 -15.49 -5.83 27.80
CA GLY A 15 -14.22 -5.93 27.09
C GLY A 15 -12.99 -6.07 28.01
N GLU A 16 -13.20 -6.37 29.27
CA GLU A 16 -12.16 -6.83 30.19
C GLU A 16 -12.38 -8.30 30.57
N VAL A 17 -11.31 -8.97 30.92
CA VAL A 17 -11.34 -10.28 31.60
C VAL A 17 -10.54 -10.19 32.89
N ALA A 18 -11.08 -10.75 33.96
CA ALA A 18 -10.46 -10.76 35.27
C ALA A 18 -9.87 -12.14 35.56
N VAL A 19 -8.57 -12.22 35.77
CA VAL A 19 -7.88 -13.42 36.28
C VAL A 19 -7.77 -13.35 37.79
N ILE A 20 -8.22 -14.38 38.47
CA ILE A 20 -8.26 -14.46 39.94
C ILE A 20 -7.07 -15.28 40.43
N ARG A 21 -6.25 -14.66 41.27
CA ARG A 21 -5.07 -15.29 41.89
C ARG A 21 -5.26 -15.43 43.38
N ASN A 22 -5.02 -16.63 43.90
CA ASN A 22 -4.98 -16.93 45.33
C ASN A 22 -3.73 -16.36 45.99
N MET A 23 -3.77 -16.18 47.30
CA MET A 23 -2.62 -15.71 48.12
C MET A 23 -1.39 -16.63 47.98
N GLY A 24 -1.60 -17.92 47.79
CA GLY A 24 -0.54 -18.92 47.56
C GLY A 24 0.06 -18.91 46.14
N GLY A 25 -0.40 -18.01 45.25
CA GLY A 25 0.12 -17.86 43.88
C GLY A 25 -0.60 -18.68 42.84
N SER A 26 -1.45 -19.65 43.20
CA SER A 26 -2.24 -20.44 42.25
C SER A 26 -3.37 -19.58 41.61
N LEU A 27 -3.76 -19.92 40.38
CA LEU A 27 -4.93 -19.33 39.75
C LEU A 27 -6.20 -19.99 40.27
N ALA A 28 -7.25 -19.21 40.46
CA ALA A 28 -8.57 -19.66 40.90
C ALA A 28 -9.59 -19.64 39.76
N GLY A 29 -9.17 -19.23 38.57
CA GLY A 29 -10.01 -19.08 37.37
C GLY A 29 -10.03 -17.67 36.85
N HIS A 30 -10.86 -17.46 35.86
CA HIS A 30 -11.09 -16.14 35.26
C HIS A 30 -12.60 -15.84 35.16
N SER A 31 -12.94 -14.57 34.97
CA SER A 31 -14.30 -14.10 34.75
C SER A 31 -14.34 -13.22 33.50
N GLU A 32 -15.14 -13.61 32.52
CA GLU A 32 -15.33 -12.92 31.24
C GLU A 32 -16.59 -12.04 31.25
N ASP A 33 -17.54 -12.36 32.12
CA ASP A 33 -18.81 -11.63 32.20
C ASP A 33 -18.63 -10.26 32.83
N ALA A 34 -19.13 -9.23 32.16
CA ALA A 34 -19.16 -7.89 32.72
C ALA A 34 -20.13 -7.83 33.91
N GLY A 35 -19.75 -7.12 34.95
CA GLY A 35 -20.57 -6.95 36.13
C GLY A 35 -19.82 -7.09 37.43
N PHE A 36 -20.56 -7.30 38.53
CA PHE A 36 -20.00 -7.49 39.88
C PHE A 36 -19.85 -8.99 40.17
N HIS A 37 -18.66 -9.33 40.63
CA HIS A 37 -18.30 -10.69 40.99
C HIS A 37 -17.79 -10.79 42.44
N TRP A 38 -17.88 -11.99 42.99
CA TRP A 38 -17.41 -12.26 44.35
C TRP A 38 -16.02 -12.91 44.30
N LYS A 39 -15.15 -12.48 45.24
CA LYS A 39 -13.86 -13.09 45.50
C LYS A 39 -13.67 -13.21 47.01
N THR A 40 -12.75 -14.05 47.44
CA THR A 40 -12.35 -14.08 48.83
C THR A 40 -11.41 -12.90 49.17
N PRO A 41 -11.36 -12.42 50.44
CA PRO A 41 -10.57 -11.24 50.79
C PRO A 41 -9.07 -11.35 50.48
N TRP A 42 -8.56 -12.56 50.47
CA TRP A 42 -7.14 -12.86 50.18
C TRP A 42 -6.83 -13.13 48.71
N GLN A 43 -7.82 -13.11 47.86
CA GLN A 43 -7.63 -13.19 46.39
C GLN A 43 -7.33 -11.83 45.81
N SER A 44 -6.43 -11.79 44.84
CA SER A 44 -6.16 -10.62 43.99
C SER A 44 -6.73 -10.82 42.61
N VAL A 45 -7.23 -9.74 42.02
CA VAL A 45 -7.81 -9.71 40.68
C VAL A 45 -6.86 -8.96 39.79
N ILE A 46 -6.53 -9.57 38.65
CA ILE A 46 -5.71 -8.99 37.60
C ILE A 46 -6.60 -8.85 36.34
N LYS A 47 -6.74 -7.66 35.84
CA LYS A 47 -7.57 -7.39 34.67
C LYS A 47 -6.74 -7.33 33.41
N TYR A 48 -7.28 -7.89 32.34
CA TYR A 48 -6.78 -7.78 30.98
C TYR A 48 -7.83 -7.10 30.11
N ASP A 49 -7.41 -6.14 29.30
CA ASP A 49 -8.25 -5.56 28.25
C ASP A 49 -8.22 -6.48 27.03
N THR A 50 -9.38 -7.00 26.65
CA THR A 50 -9.55 -7.91 25.51
C THR A 50 -9.88 -7.18 24.22
N ARG A 51 -10.19 -5.89 24.32
CA ARG A 51 -10.52 -5.05 23.18
C ARG A 51 -9.33 -4.81 22.27
N ASN A 52 -9.52 -4.02 21.25
CA ASN A 52 -8.47 -3.64 20.31
C ASN A 52 -7.37 -2.83 21.02
N ASN A 53 -6.24 -3.48 21.27
CA ASN A 53 -5.06 -2.90 21.86
C ASN A 53 -4.12 -2.39 20.77
N LEU A 54 -3.57 -1.19 20.96
CA LEU A 54 -2.72 -0.52 20.00
C LEU A 54 -1.27 -0.45 20.49
N ILE A 55 -0.33 -0.81 19.63
CA ILE A 55 1.10 -0.65 19.85
C ILE A 55 1.70 0.18 18.73
N ASN A 56 2.46 1.21 19.08
CA ASN A 56 3.05 2.16 18.17
C ASN A 56 4.55 2.26 18.35
N PHE A 57 5.29 2.22 17.24
CA PHE A 57 6.72 2.50 17.19
C PHE A 57 6.98 3.56 16.13
N TYR A 58 7.31 4.78 16.57
CA TYR A 58 7.50 5.94 15.70
C TYR A 58 8.81 6.67 15.99
N LYS A 59 9.26 7.47 15.01
CA LYS A 59 10.41 8.35 15.15
C LYS A 59 10.22 9.36 16.27
N ASP A 60 9.05 9.94 16.33
CA ASP A 60 8.69 10.95 17.32
C ASP A 60 8.00 10.29 18.50
N THR A 61 8.72 10.18 19.61
CA THR A 61 8.20 9.60 20.86
C THR A 61 7.20 10.52 21.57
N ASP A 62 7.09 11.78 21.13
CA ASP A 62 6.12 12.75 21.64
C ASP A 62 4.73 12.59 21.01
N TYR A 63 4.59 11.69 20.04
CA TYR A 63 3.30 11.31 19.52
C TYR A 63 2.53 10.54 20.59
N LYS A 64 1.87 11.27 21.46
CA LYS A 64 0.92 10.72 22.44
C LYS A 64 -0.33 10.30 21.68
N TYR A 65 -0.31 9.09 21.18
CA TYR A 65 -1.53 8.46 20.71
C TYR A 65 -2.35 8.11 21.97
N ASP A 66 -3.46 8.82 22.19
CA ASP A 66 -4.40 8.50 23.25
C ASP A 66 -4.92 7.07 23.02
N GLY A 67 -4.47 6.14 23.85
CA GLY A 67 -4.95 4.77 23.88
C GLY A 67 -3.95 3.66 23.50
N GLY A 68 -2.69 3.95 23.18
CA GLY A 68 -1.70 2.90 22.90
C GLY A 68 -1.19 2.19 24.15
N SER A 69 -1.20 0.83 24.13
CA SER A 69 -0.71 0.00 25.24
C SER A 69 0.80 0.03 25.40
N ALA A 70 1.54 0.33 24.34
CA ALA A 70 2.98 0.53 24.34
C ALA A 70 3.39 1.51 23.23
N VAL A 71 4.33 2.37 23.55
CA VAL A 71 4.94 3.34 22.63
C VAL A 71 6.45 3.16 22.71
N GLY A 72 7.12 3.16 21.57
CA GLY A 72 8.57 3.00 21.53
C GLY A 72 9.20 3.67 20.30
N LYS A 73 10.54 3.70 20.30
CA LYS A 73 11.32 4.19 19.17
C LYS A 73 11.11 3.30 17.95
N GLN A 74 11.30 3.87 16.76
CA GLN A 74 11.33 3.19 15.48
C GLN A 74 12.02 1.83 15.53
N VAL A 75 11.60 0.95 14.65
CA VAL A 75 12.23 -0.35 14.49
C VAL A 75 13.30 -0.25 13.42
N ALA A 76 14.56 -0.38 13.83
CA ALA A 76 15.66 -0.50 12.89
C ALA A 76 15.66 -1.90 12.25
N VAL A 77 15.67 -1.95 10.94
CA VAL A 77 15.66 -3.18 10.12
C VAL A 77 16.75 -3.14 9.06
N ASN A 78 17.12 -4.29 8.53
CA ASN A 78 17.97 -4.40 7.35
C ASN A 78 17.19 -5.11 6.26
N ASP A 79 17.23 -4.57 5.06
CA ASP A 79 16.61 -5.17 3.90
C ASP A 79 17.45 -6.32 3.31
N LYS A 80 16.94 -6.97 2.26
CA LYS A 80 17.62 -8.04 1.54
C LYS A 80 18.96 -7.62 0.95
N SER A 81 19.12 -6.33 0.61
CA SER A 81 20.36 -5.76 0.06
C SER A 81 21.38 -5.42 1.16
N GLY A 82 21.02 -5.59 2.44
CA GLY A 82 21.85 -5.22 3.59
C GLY A 82 21.78 -3.73 3.95
N ALA A 83 20.90 -2.98 3.31
CA ALA A 83 20.70 -1.57 3.65
C ALA A 83 19.86 -1.43 4.92
N SER A 84 20.31 -0.55 5.82
CA SER A 84 19.60 -0.26 7.07
C SER A 84 18.50 0.78 6.83
N ALA A 85 17.32 0.50 7.39
CA ALA A 85 16.18 1.42 7.42
C ALA A 85 15.57 1.48 8.80
N ASP A 86 14.98 2.62 9.13
CA ASP A 86 14.13 2.80 10.30
C ASP A 86 12.68 2.81 9.85
N ILE A 87 11.86 1.96 10.47
CA ILE A 87 10.43 1.84 10.13
C ILE A 87 9.55 2.32 11.27
N ASP A 88 8.49 3.03 10.89
CA ASP A 88 7.36 3.35 11.75
C ASP A 88 6.30 2.27 11.58
N VAL A 89 6.00 1.57 12.67
CA VAL A 89 5.04 0.45 12.63
C VAL A 89 4.02 0.57 13.75
N GLN A 90 2.78 0.26 13.40
CA GLN A 90 1.64 0.20 14.30
C GLN A 90 0.97 -1.17 14.17
N VAL A 91 0.57 -1.74 15.29
CA VAL A 91 -0.17 -3.01 15.33
C VAL A 91 -1.37 -2.87 16.24
N ASN A 92 -2.52 -3.28 15.72
CA ASN A 92 -3.75 -3.46 16.47
C ASN A 92 -3.97 -4.96 16.68
N TYR A 93 -4.19 -5.34 17.92
CA TYR A 93 -4.47 -6.72 18.28
C TYR A 93 -5.54 -6.80 19.37
N SER A 94 -6.28 -7.87 19.38
CA SER A 94 -7.23 -8.24 20.43
C SER A 94 -6.79 -9.51 21.14
N LEU A 95 -7.28 -9.68 22.36
CA LEU A 95 -6.95 -10.82 23.23
C LEU A 95 -8.18 -11.69 23.38
N ASP A 96 -8.01 -13.00 23.19
CA ASP A 96 -9.05 -13.98 23.50
C ASP A 96 -9.19 -14.06 25.03
N PRO A 97 -10.39 -13.78 25.60
CA PRO A 97 -10.63 -13.89 27.03
C PRO A 97 -10.19 -15.21 27.64
N SER A 98 -10.39 -16.30 26.93
CA SER A 98 -10.01 -17.65 27.38
C SER A 98 -8.50 -17.86 27.56
N ALA A 99 -7.69 -17.05 26.87
CA ALA A 99 -6.21 -17.10 26.96
C ALA A 99 -5.65 -16.33 28.16
N ALA A 100 -6.44 -15.53 28.86
CA ALA A 100 -5.98 -14.63 29.89
C ALA A 100 -5.23 -15.34 31.06
N GLU A 101 -5.69 -16.51 31.48
CA GLU A 101 -5.01 -17.29 32.51
C GLU A 101 -3.64 -17.77 32.07
N TYR A 102 -3.54 -18.27 30.83
CA TYR A 102 -2.27 -18.69 30.24
C TYR A 102 -1.31 -17.51 30.12
N LEU A 103 -1.79 -16.39 29.61
CA LEU A 103 -0.95 -15.18 29.47
C LEU A 103 -0.47 -14.66 30.82
N TYR A 104 -1.31 -14.71 31.84
CA TYR A 104 -0.90 -14.29 33.17
C TYR A 104 0.14 -15.25 33.78
N SER A 105 -0.02 -16.55 33.60
CA SER A 105 0.92 -17.55 34.14
C SER A 105 2.30 -17.45 33.49
N GLU A 106 2.37 -17.20 32.19
CA GLU A 106 3.63 -17.16 31.44
C GLU A 106 4.31 -15.78 31.44
N TYR A 107 3.51 -14.71 31.33
CA TYR A 107 4.03 -13.36 31.07
C TYR A 107 3.70 -12.34 32.14
N GLY A 108 2.85 -12.67 33.11
CA GLY A 108 2.44 -11.76 34.19
C GLY A 108 1.36 -10.77 33.74
N LYS A 109 1.38 -9.56 34.27
CA LYS A 109 0.37 -8.53 33.97
C LYS A 109 0.41 -8.08 32.50
N GLN A 110 -0.73 -7.64 31.96
CA GLN A 110 -0.86 -7.18 30.57
C GLN A 110 0.22 -6.16 30.18
N GLN A 111 0.51 -5.18 31.02
CA GLN A 111 1.54 -4.19 30.72
C GLN A 111 2.92 -4.84 30.51
N THR A 112 3.31 -5.76 31.39
CA THR A 112 4.58 -6.49 31.28
C THR A 112 4.63 -7.37 30.04
N PHE A 113 3.53 -8.07 29.74
CA PHE A 113 3.36 -8.87 28.56
C PHE A 113 3.52 -8.01 27.29
N THR A 114 2.81 -6.88 27.21
CA THR A 114 2.87 -5.99 26.05
C THR A 114 4.27 -5.41 25.84
N GLN A 115 4.91 -4.93 26.90
CA GLN A 115 6.23 -4.30 26.81
C GLN A 115 7.35 -5.30 26.50
N ASN A 116 7.35 -6.46 27.15
CA ASN A 116 8.46 -7.40 27.06
C ASN A 116 8.30 -8.45 25.98
N TYR A 117 7.06 -8.92 25.72
CA TYR A 117 6.83 -9.96 24.73
C TYR A 117 6.39 -9.36 23.40
N ILE A 118 5.23 -8.72 23.37
CA ILE A 118 4.62 -8.22 22.13
C ILE A 118 5.53 -7.24 21.41
N SER A 119 6.10 -6.27 22.14
CA SER A 119 6.99 -5.26 21.56
C SER A 119 8.26 -5.86 20.96
N ASN A 120 8.87 -6.84 21.66
CA ASN A 120 10.08 -7.50 21.18
C ASN A 120 9.78 -8.44 20.01
N ASP A 121 8.64 -9.10 20.05
CA ASP A 121 8.21 -10.01 19.02
C ASP A 121 7.91 -9.28 17.71
N LEU A 122 7.18 -8.16 17.78
CA LEU A 122 6.94 -7.29 16.65
C LEU A 122 8.26 -6.82 16.01
N ARG A 123 9.22 -6.35 16.82
CA ARG A 123 10.54 -5.94 16.33
C ARG A 123 11.29 -7.08 15.67
N SER A 124 11.21 -8.28 16.23
CA SER A 124 11.86 -9.48 15.69
C SER A 124 11.26 -9.87 14.33
N VAL A 125 9.93 -9.96 14.27
CA VAL A 125 9.22 -10.32 13.03
C VAL A 125 9.43 -9.25 11.95
N ALA A 126 9.35 -7.97 12.31
CA ALA A 126 9.61 -6.87 11.37
C ALA A 126 11.00 -6.97 10.74
N ARG A 127 12.05 -7.27 11.55
CA ARG A 127 13.42 -7.48 11.07
C ARG A 127 13.56 -8.74 10.21
N GLU A 128 12.92 -9.82 10.60
CA GLU A 128 12.97 -11.08 9.83
C GLU A 128 12.33 -10.90 8.46
N GLN A 129 11.16 -10.28 8.42
CA GLN A 129 10.45 -10.08 7.16
C GLN A 129 11.17 -9.06 6.26
N SER A 130 11.77 -7.99 6.80
CA SER A 130 12.50 -6.99 6.01
C SER A 130 13.64 -7.60 5.19
N GLY A 131 14.34 -8.61 5.74
CA GLY A 131 15.40 -9.33 5.02
C GLY A 131 14.95 -10.08 3.76
N ARG A 132 13.65 -10.17 3.49
CA ARG A 132 13.09 -10.80 2.28
C ARG A 132 12.82 -9.82 1.16
N PHE A 133 12.73 -8.52 1.46
CA PHE A 133 12.39 -7.46 0.53
C PHE A 133 13.61 -6.61 0.21
N ASP A 134 13.75 -6.21 -1.04
CA ASP A 134 14.78 -5.26 -1.46
C ASP A 134 14.39 -3.80 -1.14
N THR A 135 15.37 -2.91 -1.24
CA THR A 135 15.18 -1.48 -0.96
C THR A 135 14.07 -0.86 -1.80
N LEU A 136 13.96 -1.29 -3.08
CA LEU A 136 12.96 -0.78 -4.01
C LEU A 136 11.54 -1.13 -3.54
N THR A 137 11.30 -2.40 -3.26
CA THR A 137 10.01 -2.88 -2.80
C THR A 137 9.61 -2.23 -1.47
N MET A 138 10.57 -2.06 -0.56
CA MET A 138 10.33 -1.39 0.73
C MET A 138 9.92 0.08 0.57
N LEU A 139 10.46 0.77 -0.45
CA LEU A 139 10.14 2.19 -0.72
C LEU A 139 8.86 2.38 -1.53
N THR A 140 8.61 1.52 -2.53
CA THR A 140 7.54 1.73 -3.52
C THR A 140 6.31 0.86 -3.30
N ASN A 141 6.48 -0.35 -2.76
CA ASN A 141 5.40 -1.33 -2.56
C ASN A 141 5.35 -1.86 -1.12
N ARG A 142 5.26 -0.94 -0.16
CA ARG A 142 5.21 -1.26 1.27
C ARG A 142 4.08 -2.21 1.66
N GLY A 143 3.04 -2.31 0.83
CA GLY A 143 1.89 -3.19 1.09
C GLY A 143 2.27 -4.67 1.19
N GLU A 144 3.19 -5.15 0.36
CA GLU A 144 3.66 -6.53 0.41
C GLU A 144 4.43 -6.82 1.71
N TYR A 145 5.31 -5.92 2.11
CA TYR A 145 6.04 -6.03 3.37
C TYR A 145 5.09 -6.00 4.57
N THR A 146 4.14 -5.04 4.60
CA THR A 146 3.13 -4.92 5.65
C THR A 146 2.33 -6.20 5.80
N LYS A 147 1.89 -6.78 4.68
CA LYS A 147 1.17 -8.05 4.66
C LYS A 147 2.03 -9.21 5.18
N ALA A 148 3.29 -9.31 4.78
CA ALA A 148 4.19 -10.35 5.25
C ALA A 148 4.40 -10.26 6.77
N VAL A 149 4.54 -9.05 7.33
CA VAL A 149 4.64 -8.83 8.78
C VAL A 149 3.33 -9.23 9.47
N GLN A 150 2.18 -8.82 8.92
CA GLN A 150 0.86 -9.16 9.47
C GLN A 150 0.63 -10.67 9.49
N ASP A 151 0.88 -11.38 8.39
CA ASP A 151 0.69 -12.83 8.29
C ASP A 151 1.62 -13.58 9.27
N ALA A 152 2.87 -13.16 9.39
CA ALA A 152 3.83 -13.76 10.31
C ALA A 152 3.45 -13.53 11.79
N LEU A 153 3.03 -12.31 12.15
CA LEU A 153 2.54 -12.00 13.49
C LEU A 153 1.26 -12.76 13.81
N ALA A 154 0.29 -12.79 12.88
CA ALA A 154 -0.97 -13.50 13.06
C ALA A 154 -0.75 -14.99 13.31
N ALA A 155 0.12 -15.64 12.52
CA ALA A 155 0.47 -17.05 12.71
C ALA A 155 1.12 -17.35 14.07
N LYS A 156 1.94 -16.41 14.56
CA LYS A 156 2.66 -16.55 15.82
C LYS A 156 1.77 -16.26 17.03
N TRP A 157 1.04 -15.16 17.00
CA TRP A 157 0.24 -14.68 18.13
C TRP A 157 -1.05 -15.46 18.33
N LYS A 158 -1.61 -16.05 17.26
CA LYS A 158 -2.74 -16.97 17.37
C LYS A 158 -2.47 -18.14 18.32
N LYS A 159 -1.21 -18.59 18.42
CA LYS A 159 -0.83 -19.71 19.30
C LYS A 159 -0.94 -19.36 20.79
N ILE A 160 -0.92 -18.09 21.12
CA ILE A 160 -1.02 -17.60 22.49
C ILE A 160 -2.34 -16.88 22.77
N GLY A 161 -3.33 -17.05 21.90
CA GLY A 161 -4.67 -16.47 22.06
C GLY A 161 -4.78 -14.99 21.73
N LEU A 162 -3.93 -14.48 20.85
CA LEU A 162 -4.05 -13.12 20.31
C LEU A 162 -4.48 -13.14 18.86
N THR A 163 -5.32 -12.20 18.51
CA THR A 163 -5.73 -11.94 17.12
C THR A 163 -5.13 -10.64 16.65
N VAL A 164 -4.38 -10.69 15.55
CA VAL A 164 -3.86 -9.49 14.88
C VAL A 164 -4.95 -8.93 13.98
N GLU A 165 -5.47 -7.77 14.33
CA GLU A 165 -6.53 -7.09 13.56
C GLU A 165 -5.93 -6.37 12.36
N GLN A 166 -4.89 -5.58 12.60
CA GLN A 166 -4.24 -4.78 11.56
C GLN A 166 -2.78 -4.49 11.90
N VAL A 167 -1.94 -4.58 10.89
CA VAL A 167 -0.58 -4.04 10.91
C VAL A 167 -0.50 -2.88 9.93
N SER A 168 0.12 -1.79 10.32
CA SER A 168 0.36 -0.63 9.47
C SER A 168 1.84 -0.24 9.55
N VAL A 169 2.52 -0.28 8.41
CA VAL A 169 3.86 0.29 8.25
C VAL A 169 3.70 1.66 7.59
N GLN A 170 3.85 2.72 8.40
CA GLN A 170 3.52 4.08 7.96
C GLN A 170 4.67 4.71 7.17
N ASP A 171 5.90 4.52 7.63
CA ASP A 171 7.06 5.09 6.98
C ASP A 171 8.27 4.14 7.01
N VAL A 172 9.08 4.19 5.96
CA VAL A 172 10.33 3.45 5.84
C VAL A 172 11.40 4.44 5.45
N ARG A 173 12.33 4.71 6.37
CA ARG A 173 13.37 5.73 6.20
C ARG A 173 14.72 5.07 6.04
N TYR A 174 15.29 5.20 4.87
CA TYR A 174 16.68 4.86 4.60
C TYR A 174 17.58 6.06 4.83
N GLY A 175 18.86 5.81 5.05
CA GLY A 175 19.87 6.86 5.11
C GLY A 175 19.92 7.68 3.80
N GLU A 176 20.24 8.97 3.90
CA GLU A 176 20.24 9.94 2.78
C GLU A 176 21.03 9.44 1.57
N ALA A 177 22.18 8.81 1.79
CA ALA A 177 23.03 8.28 0.73
C ALA A 177 22.33 7.19 -0.10
N ILE A 178 21.51 6.36 0.53
CA ILE A 178 20.75 5.28 -0.13
C ILE A 178 19.59 5.88 -0.88
N THR A 179 18.83 6.78 -0.24
CA THR A 179 17.70 7.46 -0.85
C THR A 179 18.14 8.26 -2.10
N LYS A 180 19.27 8.94 -2.03
CA LYS A 180 19.83 9.70 -3.17
C LYS A 180 20.20 8.80 -4.33
N LYS A 181 20.96 7.73 -4.08
CA LYS A 181 21.32 6.74 -5.14
C LYS A 181 20.08 6.12 -5.77
N TYR A 182 19.06 5.92 -4.97
CA TYR A 182 17.82 5.34 -5.45
C TYR A 182 17.04 6.30 -6.34
N THR A 183 16.91 7.59 -5.92
CA THR A 183 16.28 8.63 -6.75
C THR A 183 17.04 8.86 -8.05
N GLU A 184 18.35 8.83 -8.04
CA GLU A 184 19.18 8.93 -9.25
C GLU A 184 18.95 7.75 -10.20
N ALA A 185 18.94 6.52 -9.68
CA ALA A 185 18.66 5.33 -10.47
C ALA A 185 17.24 5.32 -11.06
N GLN A 186 16.25 5.77 -10.30
CA GLN A 186 14.87 5.89 -10.76
C GLN A 186 14.73 6.96 -11.84
N ALA A 187 15.40 8.11 -11.69
CA ALA A 187 15.42 9.15 -12.72
C ALA A 187 16.03 8.63 -14.03
N ALA A 188 17.14 7.90 -13.96
CA ALA A 188 17.77 7.29 -15.13
C ALA A 188 16.86 6.24 -15.83
N GLU A 189 16.09 5.46 -15.07
CA GLU A 189 15.14 4.50 -15.67
C GLU A 189 13.94 5.22 -16.31
N ILE A 190 13.44 6.30 -15.70
CA ILE A 190 12.41 7.16 -16.29
C ILE A 190 12.91 7.77 -17.61
N ASP A 191 14.14 8.29 -17.65
CA ASP A 191 14.72 8.88 -18.85
C ASP A 191 14.88 7.82 -19.96
N LYS A 192 15.33 6.63 -19.62
CA LYS A 192 15.41 5.51 -20.54
C LYS A 192 14.03 5.12 -21.10
N GLN A 193 13.03 5.03 -20.23
CA GLN A 193 11.65 4.72 -20.66
C GLN A 193 11.07 5.81 -21.56
N LYS A 194 11.37 7.07 -21.26
CA LYS A 194 10.99 8.22 -22.12
C LYS A 194 11.64 8.12 -23.50
N ALA A 195 12.93 7.84 -23.56
CA ALA A 195 13.63 7.65 -24.84
C ALA A 195 13.08 6.47 -25.65
N LEU A 196 12.71 5.36 -25.00
CA LEU A 196 12.06 4.22 -25.66
C LEU A 196 10.68 4.59 -26.21
N ASN A 197 9.90 5.35 -25.46
CA ASN A 197 8.59 5.83 -25.89
C ASN A 197 8.73 6.79 -27.10
N GLU A 198 9.67 7.73 -27.05
CA GLU A 198 9.95 8.66 -28.16
C GLU A 198 10.37 7.88 -29.43
N GLN A 199 11.21 6.86 -29.28
CA GLN A 199 11.60 5.99 -30.40
C GLN A 199 10.39 5.24 -30.98
N GLN A 200 9.50 4.74 -30.11
CA GLN A 200 8.28 4.04 -30.55
C GLN A 200 7.32 4.97 -31.27
N VAL A 201 7.13 6.19 -30.77
CA VAL A 201 6.31 7.23 -31.41
C VAL A 201 6.87 7.55 -32.81
N ALA A 202 8.19 7.80 -32.91
CA ALA A 202 8.84 8.11 -34.19
C ALA A 202 8.69 6.95 -35.20
N LYS A 203 8.79 5.69 -34.76
CA LYS A 203 8.54 4.52 -35.60
C LYS A 203 7.10 4.48 -36.09
N THR A 204 6.14 4.68 -35.23
CA THR A 204 4.71 4.68 -35.55
C THR A 204 4.35 5.82 -36.49
N GLU A 205 4.92 7.01 -36.31
CA GLU A 205 4.74 8.14 -37.21
C GLU A 205 5.30 7.86 -38.64
N ALA A 206 6.51 7.28 -38.68
CA ALA A 206 7.13 6.91 -39.96
C ALA A 206 6.30 5.84 -40.68
N GLU A 207 5.79 4.84 -39.96
CA GLU A 207 4.92 3.82 -40.54
C GLU A 207 3.58 4.39 -40.98
N THR A 208 2.99 5.29 -40.22
CA THR A 208 1.76 6.01 -40.57
C THR A 208 1.94 6.84 -41.84
N LYS A 209 3.08 7.56 -41.98
CA LYS A 209 3.41 8.31 -43.20
C LYS A 209 3.55 7.38 -44.40
N LYS A 210 4.22 6.23 -44.21
CA LYS A 210 4.35 5.24 -45.29
C LYS A 210 3.00 4.68 -45.73
N ILE A 211 2.14 4.31 -44.79
CA ILE A 211 0.78 3.80 -45.09
C ILE A 211 -0.06 4.87 -45.80
N LYS A 212 0.00 6.14 -45.37
CA LYS A 212 -0.70 7.23 -46.06
C LYS A 212 -0.20 7.42 -47.48
N ALA A 213 1.12 7.49 -47.68
CA ALA A 213 1.69 7.63 -49.02
C ALA A 213 1.34 6.44 -49.92
N GLN A 214 1.33 5.22 -49.39
CA GLN A 214 0.90 4.04 -50.13
C GLN A 214 -0.59 4.14 -50.51
N GLY A 215 -1.45 4.52 -49.55
CA GLY A 215 -2.89 4.72 -49.79
C GLY A 215 -3.19 5.79 -50.84
N GLU A 216 -2.44 6.90 -50.82
CA GLU A 216 -2.54 7.94 -51.87
C GLU A 216 -2.07 7.43 -53.23
N ALA A 217 -0.97 6.66 -53.27
CA ALA A 217 -0.50 6.05 -54.51
C ALA A 217 -1.51 5.05 -55.11
N ASP A 218 -2.07 4.20 -54.25
CA ASP A 218 -3.09 3.21 -54.63
C ASP A 218 -4.39 3.91 -55.11
N ALA A 219 -4.83 4.97 -54.42
CA ALA A 219 -5.97 5.79 -54.82
C ALA A 219 -5.74 6.45 -56.17
N ASN A 220 -4.55 7.02 -56.41
CA ASN A 220 -4.19 7.62 -57.68
C ASN A 220 -4.10 6.58 -58.81
N ALA A 221 -3.62 5.37 -58.55
CA ALA A 221 -3.58 4.28 -59.51
C ALA A 221 -5.00 3.87 -59.92
N VAL A 222 -5.93 3.72 -58.97
CA VAL A 222 -7.34 3.42 -59.24
C VAL A 222 -8.02 4.54 -60.04
N LEU A 223 -7.73 5.81 -59.71
CA LEU A 223 -8.22 6.97 -60.45
C LEU A 223 -7.71 6.96 -61.87
N ASN A 224 -6.42 6.72 -62.11
CA ASN A 224 -5.84 6.65 -63.43
C ASN A 224 -6.42 5.51 -64.31
N GLU A 225 -6.70 4.37 -63.66
CA GLU A 225 -7.31 3.23 -64.36
C GLU A 225 -8.81 3.50 -64.71
N SER A 226 -9.50 4.28 -63.90
CA SER A 226 -10.91 4.65 -64.07
C SER A 226 -11.12 5.83 -65.05
N LEU A 227 -10.11 6.68 -65.28
CA LEU A 227 -10.14 7.84 -66.13
C LEU A 227 -9.91 7.44 -67.61
N THR A 228 -10.95 6.92 -68.24
CA THR A 228 -10.96 6.77 -69.71
C THR A 228 -11.18 8.12 -70.35
N ASP A 229 -10.72 8.29 -71.65
CA ASP A 229 -10.89 9.51 -72.38
C ASP A 229 -12.35 10.05 -72.43
N ASN A 230 -13.33 9.17 -72.34
CA ASN A 230 -14.72 9.53 -72.25
C ASN A 230 -15.13 10.15 -70.89
N VAL A 231 -14.59 9.64 -69.82
CA VAL A 231 -14.84 10.17 -68.45
C VAL A 231 -14.17 11.53 -68.30
N LEU A 232 -12.95 11.70 -68.78
CA LEU A 232 -12.27 13.00 -68.83
C LEU A 232 -13.07 14.07 -69.66
N LYS A 233 -13.60 13.69 -70.76
CA LYS A 233 -14.48 14.58 -71.59
C LYS A 233 -15.77 14.95 -70.87
N GLN A 234 -16.36 13.99 -70.12
CA GLN A 234 -17.56 14.22 -69.30
C GLN A 234 -17.27 15.22 -68.16
N HIS A 235 -16.23 15.01 -67.39
CA HIS A 235 -15.81 15.94 -66.37
C HIS A 235 -15.43 17.32 -66.85
N TYR A 236 -14.86 17.39 -68.08
CA TYR A 236 -14.58 18.66 -68.73
C TYR A 236 -15.86 19.39 -69.14
N ILE A 237 -16.83 18.68 -69.62
CA ILE A 237 -18.15 19.23 -69.99
C ILE A 237 -18.90 19.68 -68.74
N ASP A 238 -18.89 18.90 -67.69
CA ASP A 238 -19.54 19.24 -66.43
C ASP A 238 -18.89 20.47 -65.77
N ALA A 239 -17.55 20.56 -65.76
CA ALA A 239 -16.83 21.74 -65.32
C ALA A 239 -17.16 23.00 -66.12
N LEU A 240 -17.29 22.87 -67.44
CA LEU A 240 -17.70 23.96 -68.32
C LEU A 240 -19.15 24.41 -68.12
N SER A 241 -20.05 23.47 -67.80
CA SER A 241 -21.47 23.78 -67.58
C SER A 241 -21.71 24.47 -66.19
N ASN A 242 -20.82 24.28 -65.23
CA ASN A 242 -20.91 24.87 -63.92
C ASN A 242 -20.01 26.12 -63.72
N ALA A 243 -19.33 26.57 -64.77
CA ALA A 243 -18.46 27.74 -64.71
C ALA A 243 -19.23 29.02 -64.91
N ASP A 244 -19.30 29.93 -64.01
CA ASP A 244 -19.95 31.25 -64.11
C ASP A 244 -19.24 32.18 -65.10
N GLN A 245 -18.02 31.88 -65.53
CA GLN A 245 -17.23 32.61 -66.51
C GLN A 245 -16.37 31.66 -67.34
N LEU A 246 -16.56 31.64 -68.62
CA LEU A 246 -15.76 30.88 -69.59
C LEU A 246 -14.71 31.79 -70.23
N VAL A 247 -13.44 31.54 -69.93
CA VAL A 247 -12.31 32.17 -70.64
C VAL A 247 -11.71 31.14 -71.60
N VAL A 248 -11.96 31.28 -72.89
CA VAL A 248 -11.34 30.42 -73.89
C VAL A 248 -9.95 30.97 -74.23
N VAL A 249 -8.92 30.21 -73.81
CA VAL A 249 -7.54 30.54 -74.18
C VAL A 249 -7.16 29.75 -75.43
N PRO A 250 -6.73 30.40 -76.52
CA PRO A 250 -6.26 29.71 -77.72
C PRO A 250 -5.02 28.89 -77.45
N ASP A 251 -4.92 27.74 -78.07
CA ASP A 251 -3.78 26.84 -77.98
C ASP A 251 -2.49 27.58 -78.38
N GLY A 252 -1.51 27.70 -77.41
CA GLY A 252 -0.23 28.37 -77.63
C GLY A 252 -0.05 29.74 -76.99
N ALA A 253 -0.97 30.22 -76.15
CA ALA A 253 -0.80 31.46 -75.40
C ALA A 253 -0.30 31.16 -73.95
N ASP A 254 0.89 31.68 -73.62
CA ASP A 254 1.40 31.71 -72.19
C ASP A 254 0.55 32.72 -71.36
N THR A 255 -0.45 32.22 -70.66
CA THR A 255 -1.31 33.07 -69.85
C THR A 255 -1.04 32.78 -68.33
N LEU A 256 -0.54 33.79 -67.65
CA LEU A 256 -0.54 33.82 -66.18
C LEU A 256 -1.95 34.16 -65.68
N VAL A 257 -2.66 33.18 -65.10
CA VAL A 257 -3.94 33.45 -64.47
C VAL A 257 -3.64 33.91 -63.02
N GLN A 258 -3.84 35.19 -62.74
CA GLN A 258 -3.85 35.74 -61.37
C GLN A 258 -5.24 35.51 -60.78
N THR A 259 -5.39 34.60 -59.83
CA THR A 259 -6.59 34.52 -59.01
C THR A 259 -6.50 35.53 -57.87
N LYS A 260 -7.57 36.27 -57.68
CA LYS A 260 -7.75 37.26 -56.59
C LYS A 260 -8.30 36.57 -55.34
#